data_0d8e3139243972a95e12bfeaa3c2d696
#
_entry.id   0d8e3139243972a95e12bfeaa3c2d696
#
_cell.length_a   1.000
_cell.length_b   1.000
_cell.length_c   1.000
_cell.angle_alpha   90.00
_cell.angle_beta   90.00
_cell.angle_gamma   90.00
#
_symmetry.space_group_name_H-M   'P 1'
#
loop_
_entity.id
_entity.type
_entity.pdbx_description
1 polymer ?
#
loop_
_entity_poly.entity_id
_entity_poly.type
_entity_poly.pdbx_seq_one_letter_code
_entity_poly.pdbx_strand_id
1 'polypeptide(L)'
;MGDYTTAIEAYGSAAKRGDAAAMASLGQALLTEGISYLTGSARYGNLDALDVLEDLLAHGQSRLLAARENAGKAGKSLEQPAVEVGSIIKLGHIPAGEEPMEWQVLEVKEDRALLLSKYVLEYRPFHDRWGLVTWESSSLRRYLNKEFLEAAFSEQERHSLAKALVRADENPMCNTDPGNDTKDKVFLLSVVEAQKYFNVNHNRKCPYYLGRREQNPRSSWWWLRSPGFNEANAASVGEDGSFQYSYVRDVRGGIRPAVWLKLN
;
A
#
# COMPACT_ATOMS: atom_id res chain seq x y z
N MET A 1 7.66 -31.96 20.79
CA MET A 1 7.08 -30.78 20.10
C MET A 1 6.13 -30.15 21.09
N GLY A 2 6.53 -29.01 21.69
CA GLY A 2 5.62 -28.27 22.58
C GLY A 2 4.43 -27.78 21.80
N ASP A 3 3.28 -27.79 22.42
CA ASP A 3 2.01 -27.45 21.78
C ASP A 3 1.95 -25.91 21.58
N TYR A 4 2.59 -25.44 20.51
CA TYR A 4 2.60 -24.01 20.12
C TYR A 4 1.18 -23.48 19.96
N THR A 5 0.23 -24.31 19.52
CA THR A 5 -1.17 -23.93 19.35
C THR A 5 -1.80 -23.53 20.67
N THR A 6 -1.57 -24.31 21.72
CA THR A 6 -2.07 -24.00 23.08
C THR A 6 -1.43 -22.74 23.65
N ALA A 7 -0.14 -22.50 23.38
CA ALA A 7 0.55 -21.29 23.81
C ALA A 7 0.00 -20.05 23.08
N ILE A 8 -0.23 -20.12 21.77
CA ILE A 8 -0.81 -19.03 20.97
C ILE A 8 -2.23 -18.69 21.45
N GLU A 9 -3.05 -19.69 21.77
CA GLU A 9 -4.40 -19.48 22.30
C GLU A 9 -4.38 -18.81 23.69
N ALA A 10 -3.50 -19.27 24.59
CA ALA A 10 -3.35 -18.70 25.92
C ALA A 10 -2.89 -17.25 25.90
N TYR A 11 -1.84 -16.95 25.12
CA TYR A 11 -1.33 -15.59 24.93
C TYR A 11 -2.34 -14.70 24.19
N GLY A 12 -3.08 -15.23 23.20
CA GLY A 12 -4.12 -14.51 22.49
C GLY A 12 -5.26 -14.09 23.41
N SER A 13 -5.64 -14.92 24.36
CA SER A 13 -6.65 -14.61 25.38
C SER A 13 -6.18 -13.52 26.35
N ALA A 14 -4.92 -13.55 26.77
CA ALA A 14 -4.34 -12.53 27.64
C ALA A 14 -4.14 -11.19 26.90
N ALA A 15 -3.70 -11.23 25.64
CA ALA A 15 -3.54 -10.05 24.79
C ALA A 15 -4.86 -9.30 24.56
N LYS A 16 -5.98 -10.01 24.39
CA LYS A 16 -7.31 -9.42 24.28
C LYS A 16 -7.75 -8.65 25.54
N ARG A 17 -7.16 -8.95 26.68
CA ARG A 17 -7.37 -8.21 27.94
C ARG A 17 -6.41 -7.04 28.15
N GLY A 18 -5.55 -6.75 27.17
CA GLY A 18 -4.60 -5.63 27.23
C GLY A 18 -3.30 -5.94 27.96
N ASP A 19 -2.96 -7.22 28.16
CA ASP A 19 -1.69 -7.63 28.76
C ASP A 19 -0.54 -7.45 27.75
N ALA A 20 0.26 -6.42 27.95
CA ALA A 20 1.37 -6.07 27.06
C ALA A 20 2.47 -7.17 27.01
N ALA A 21 2.71 -7.88 28.12
CA ALA A 21 3.70 -8.97 28.15
C ALA A 21 3.18 -10.17 27.36
N ALA A 22 1.89 -10.48 27.49
CA ALA A 22 1.24 -11.53 26.69
C ALA A 22 1.21 -11.18 25.21
N MET A 23 0.99 -9.91 24.86
CA MET A 23 1.04 -9.42 23.47
C MET A 23 2.44 -9.61 22.88
N ALA A 24 3.49 -9.26 23.62
CA ALA A 24 4.87 -9.45 23.19
C ALA A 24 5.22 -10.92 23.00
N SER A 25 4.81 -11.80 23.93
CA SER A 25 5.04 -13.24 23.85
C SER A 25 4.29 -13.88 22.69
N LEU A 26 3.05 -13.47 22.44
CA LEU A 26 2.27 -13.90 21.28
C LEU A 26 2.95 -13.48 19.97
N GLY A 27 3.38 -12.21 19.88
CA GLY A 27 4.09 -11.69 18.72
C GLY A 27 5.37 -12.47 18.43
N GLN A 28 6.16 -12.78 19.46
CA GLN A 28 7.39 -13.57 19.34
C GLN A 28 7.10 -15.01 18.87
N ALA A 29 6.09 -15.66 19.40
CA ALA A 29 5.70 -17.02 19.01
C ALA A 29 5.26 -17.07 17.55
N LEU A 30 4.38 -16.16 17.12
CA LEU A 30 3.89 -16.06 15.74
C LEU A 30 5.02 -15.75 14.74
N LEU A 31 5.95 -14.87 15.12
CA LEU A 31 7.10 -14.54 14.28
C LEU A 31 8.02 -15.76 14.10
N THR A 32 8.31 -16.49 15.19
CA THR A 32 9.18 -17.68 15.15
C THR A 32 8.56 -18.78 14.29
N GLU A 33 7.28 -19.02 14.44
CA GLU A 33 6.56 -20.01 13.65
C GLU A 33 6.48 -19.59 12.17
N GLY A 34 6.16 -18.33 11.89
CA GLY A 34 6.11 -17.79 10.55
C GLY A 34 7.46 -17.91 9.81
N ILE A 35 8.57 -17.57 10.47
CA ILE A 35 9.92 -17.73 9.90
C ILE A 35 10.21 -19.21 9.64
N SER A 36 9.80 -20.11 10.52
CA SER A 36 10.00 -21.56 10.34
C SER A 36 9.27 -22.09 9.10
N TYR A 37 8.01 -21.70 8.91
CA TYR A 37 7.23 -22.06 7.71
C TYR A 37 7.82 -21.50 6.42
N LEU A 38 8.21 -20.23 6.43
CA LEU A 38 8.83 -19.58 5.26
C LEU A 38 10.17 -20.24 4.91
N THR A 39 11.00 -20.54 5.92
CA THR A 39 12.27 -21.25 5.71
C THR A 39 12.05 -22.65 5.17
N GLY A 40 11.04 -23.36 5.68
CA GLY A 40 10.65 -24.67 5.17
C GLY A 40 10.20 -24.57 3.70
N SER A 41 9.32 -23.63 3.39
CA SER A 41 8.81 -23.41 2.03
C SER A 41 9.91 -23.05 1.03
N ALA A 42 10.85 -22.19 1.44
CA ALA A 42 12.02 -21.82 0.63
C ALA A 42 12.92 -23.01 0.31
N ARG A 43 13.12 -23.95 1.26
CA ARG A 43 13.88 -25.19 1.02
C ARG A 43 13.25 -26.11 -0.03
N TYR A 44 11.95 -26.00 -0.24
CA TYR A 44 11.22 -26.71 -1.30
C TYR A 44 11.13 -25.90 -2.62
N GLY A 45 11.93 -24.82 -2.76
CA GLY A 45 12.05 -24.06 -3.98
C GLY A 45 10.99 -22.95 -4.18
N ASN A 46 10.29 -22.58 -3.13
CA ASN A 46 9.34 -21.46 -3.19
C ASN A 46 10.10 -20.12 -3.07
N LEU A 47 10.30 -19.44 -4.20
CA LEU A 47 11.02 -18.17 -4.27
C LEU A 47 10.27 -17.02 -3.57
N ASP A 48 8.94 -17.02 -3.57
CA ASP A 48 8.15 -16.03 -2.84
C ASP A 48 8.42 -16.07 -1.32
N ALA A 49 8.72 -17.26 -0.79
CA ALA A 49 9.06 -17.41 0.62
C ALA A 49 10.46 -16.84 0.95
N LEU A 50 11.41 -16.91 0.03
CA LEU A 50 12.72 -16.24 0.15
C LEU A 50 12.55 -14.72 0.14
N ASP A 51 11.78 -14.19 -0.79
CA ASP A 51 11.50 -12.76 -0.88
C ASP A 51 10.90 -12.20 0.42
N VAL A 52 9.97 -12.93 1.04
CA VAL A 52 9.37 -12.55 2.32
C VAL A 52 10.38 -12.59 3.46
N LEU A 53 11.25 -13.60 3.49
CA LEU A 53 12.32 -13.69 4.50
C LEU A 53 13.33 -12.55 4.36
N GLU A 54 13.73 -12.19 3.14
CA GLU A 54 14.61 -11.05 2.87
C GLU A 54 13.98 -9.73 3.32
N ASP A 55 12.70 -9.52 3.05
CA ASP A 55 11.96 -8.35 3.50
C ASP A 55 11.89 -8.25 5.03
N LEU A 56 11.61 -9.36 5.71
CA LEU A 56 11.61 -9.41 7.19
C LEU A 56 12.98 -9.06 7.77
N LEU A 57 14.07 -9.50 7.15
CA LEU A 57 15.43 -9.18 7.57
C LEU A 57 15.80 -7.72 7.30
N ALA A 58 15.46 -7.21 6.13
CA ALA A 58 15.78 -5.83 5.72
C ALA A 58 15.03 -4.77 6.53
N HIS A 59 13.76 -5.01 6.84
CA HIS A 59 12.88 -4.04 7.50
C HIS A 59 12.65 -4.30 8.99
N GLY A 60 12.94 -5.50 9.48
CA GLY A 60 12.77 -5.85 10.88
C GLY A 60 13.59 -4.98 11.83
N GLN A 61 14.83 -4.64 11.46
CA GLN A 61 15.70 -3.76 12.26
C GLN A 61 15.19 -2.32 12.31
N SER A 62 14.73 -1.78 11.17
CA SER A 62 14.18 -0.42 11.10
C SER A 62 12.90 -0.29 11.92
N ARG A 63 12.03 -1.29 11.88
CA ARG A 63 10.80 -1.35 12.69
C ARG A 63 11.09 -1.47 14.19
N LEU A 64 12.13 -2.24 14.58
CA LEU A 64 12.58 -2.38 15.97
C LEU A 64 13.16 -1.07 16.51
N LEU A 65 13.93 -0.33 15.72
CA LEU A 65 14.49 0.97 16.11
C LEU A 65 13.38 1.99 16.31
N ALA A 66 12.44 2.10 15.37
CA ALA A 66 11.26 2.95 15.49
C ALA A 66 10.40 2.60 16.72
N ALA A 67 10.18 1.31 16.97
CA ALA A 67 9.44 0.85 18.16
C ALA A 67 10.16 1.19 19.48
N ARG A 68 11.50 1.13 19.51
CA ARG A 68 12.31 1.52 20.70
C ARG A 68 12.27 3.01 20.95
N GLU A 69 12.36 3.84 19.91
CA GLU A 69 12.23 5.30 20.04
C GLU A 69 10.84 5.69 20.56
N ASN A 70 9.81 5.00 20.12
CA ASN A 70 8.43 5.23 20.56
C ASN A 70 8.16 4.74 21.97
N ALA A 71 8.73 3.62 22.39
CA ALA A 71 8.64 3.16 23.78
C ALA A 71 9.28 4.15 24.78
N GLY A 72 10.34 4.85 24.37
CA GLY A 72 10.95 5.93 25.16
C GLY A 72 10.08 7.19 25.27
N LYS A 73 9.14 7.40 24.36
CA LYS A 73 8.22 8.55 24.33
C LYS A 73 6.85 8.29 25.00
N ALA A 74 6.51 7.03 25.26
CA ALA A 74 5.21 6.63 25.85
C ALA A 74 4.96 7.09 27.29
N GLY A 75 5.90 7.83 27.90
CA GLY A 75 5.76 8.45 29.22
C GLY A 75 5.14 9.85 29.23
N LYS A 76 4.77 10.43 28.09
CA LYS A 76 4.18 11.79 28.02
C LYS A 76 3.01 11.85 27.04
N SER A 77 1.83 12.15 27.61
CA SER A 77 0.63 12.70 26.95
C SER A 77 -0.18 11.75 26.06
N LEU A 78 -1.47 11.71 26.29
CA LEU A 78 -2.55 11.24 25.39
C LEU A 78 -2.64 12.17 24.15
N GLU A 79 -1.62 12.17 23.30
CA GLU A 79 -1.67 12.79 21.98
C GLU A 79 -2.03 11.73 20.93
N GLN A 80 -2.72 12.16 19.88
CA GLN A 80 -3.16 11.31 18.77
C GLN A 80 -2.01 10.38 18.31
N PRO A 81 -2.30 9.13 17.91
CA PRO A 81 -1.26 8.20 17.50
C PRO A 81 -0.41 8.83 16.40
N ALA A 82 0.90 8.92 16.65
CA ALA A 82 1.84 9.49 15.69
C ALA A 82 1.72 8.73 14.36
N VAL A 83 1.68 9.49 13.27
CA VAL A 83 1.64 8.92 11.92
C VAL A 83 3.01 8.33 11.60
N GLU A 84 3.11 7.00 11.52
CA GLU A 84 4.37 6.27 11.33
C GLU A 84 4.34 5.43 10.07
N VAL A 85 5.50 5.22 9.45
CA VAL A 85 5.64 4.36 8.27
C VAL A 85 5.16 2.93 8.61
N GLY A 86 4.30 2.38 7.76
CA GLY A 86 3.70 1.06 7.93
C GLY A 86 2.40 1.05 8.74
N SER A 87 2.03 2.15 9.43
CA SER A 87 0.74 2.24 10.11
C SER A 87 -0.42 2.35 9.12
N ILE A 88 -1.63 1.99 9.58
CA ILE A 88 -2.87 2.12 8.82
C ILE A 88 -3.67 3.29 9.34
N ILE A 89 -4.01 4.22 8.44
CA ILE A 89 -4.84 5.39 8.71
C ILE A 89 -6.19 5.22 8.03
N LYS A 90 -7.26 5.61 8.69
CA LYS A 90 -8.60 5.71 8.11
C LYS A 90 -8.85 7.14 7.68
N LEU A 91 -9.14 7.35 6.39
CA LEU A 91 -9.38 8.67 5.80
C LEU A 91 -10.30 8.55 4.59
N GLY A 92 -11.33 9.37 4.53
CA GLY A 92 -12.36 9.28 3.50
C GLY A 92 -13.16 7.98 3.57
N HIS A 93 -14.03 7.78 2.59
CA HIS A 93 -14.87 6.60 2.48
C HIS A 93 -14.87 6.07 1.03
N ILE A 94 -15.22 4.81 0.87
CA ILE A 94 -15.33 4.18 -0.45
C ILE A 94 -16.52 4.80 -1.17
N PRO A 95 -16.37 5.33 -2.41
CA PRO A 95 -17.46 6.04 -3.10
C PRO A 95 -18.75 5.23 -3.29
N ALA A 96 -18.65 3.90 -3.29
CA ALA A 96 -19.81 3.00 -3.41
C ALA A 96 -20.37 2.53 -2.05
N GLY A 97 -19.89 3.08 -0.91
CA GLY A 97 -20.28 2.67 0.43
C GLY A 97 -19.95 3.71 1.49
N GLU A 98 -20.39 3.48 2.72
CA GLU A 98 -20.13 4.35 3.87
C GLU A 98 -18.87 3.92 4.66
N GLU A 99 -18.19 2.87 4.22
CA GLU A 99 -17.05 2.32 4.95
C GLU A 99 -15.80 3.19 4.76
N PRO A 100 -15.05 3.47 5.86
CA PRO A 100 -13.85 4.27 5.77
C PRO A 100 -12.77 3.55 4.95
N MET A 101 -12.08 4.30 4.08
CA MET A 101 -10.92 3.78 3.37
C MET A 101 -9.73 3.64 4.32
N GLU A 102 -9.03 2.52 4.20
CA GLU A 102 -7.78 2.24 4.91
C GLU A 102 -6.58 2.56 4.02
N TRP A 103 -5.63 3.29 4.59
CA TRP A 103 -4.42 3.75 3.92
C TRP A 103 -3.19 3.29 4.66
N GLN A 104 -2.24 2.73 3.96
CA GLN A 104 -0.92 2.41 4.50
C GLN A 104 -0.01 3.63 4.38
N VAL A 105 0.68 4.01 5.46
CA VAL A 105 1.69 5.06 5.46
C VAL A 105 2.97 4.51 4.83
N LEU A 106 3.41 5.10 3.73
CA LEU A 106 4.63 4.70 3.01
C LEU A 106 5.85 5.57 3.38
N GLU A 107 5.63 6.86 3.64
CA GLU A 107 6.69 7.82 3.95
C GLU A 107 6.13 8.91 4.88
N VAL A 108 6.94 9.38 5.82
CA VAL A 108 6.62 10.52 6.69
C VAL A 108 7.70 11.58 6.52
N LYS A 109 7.28 12.81 6.26
CA LYS A 109 8.10 14.04 6.24
C LYS A 109 7.65 14.96 7.37
N GLU A 110 8.37 16.05 7.62
CA GLU A 110 8.06 17.00 8.69
C GLU A 110 6.59 17.51 8.63
N ASP A 111 6.11 17.83 7.44
CA ASP A 111 4.80 18.47 7.20
C ASP A 111 3.73 17.56 6.60
N ARG A 112 4.07 16.32 6.22
CA ARG A 112 3.14 15.43 5.51
C ARG A 112 3.54 13.96 5.52
N ALA A 113 2.55 13.09 5.31
CA ALA A 113 2.73 11.65 5.13
C ALA A 113 2.21 11.19 3.77
N LEU A 114 2.97 10.32 3.09
CA LEU A 114 2.51 9.63 1.89
C LEU A 114 1.68 8.41 2.29
N LEU A 115 0.45 8.40 1.85
CA LEU A 115 -0.49 7.32 2.07
C LEU A 115 -0.78 6.60 0.75
N LEU A 116 -0.84 5.27 0.79
CA LEU A 116 -1.29 4.43 -0.31
C LEU A 116 -2.52 3.65 0.15
N SER A 117 -3.56 3.60 -0.67
CA SER A 117 -4.71 2.74 -0.39
C SER A 117 -4.26 1.31 -0.08
N LYS A 118 -4.78 0.73 1.00
CA LYS A 118 -4.47 -0.65 1.41
C LYS A 118 -5.02 -1.67 0.41
N TYR A 119 -6.10 -1.32 -0.28
CA TYR A 119 -6.81 -2.17 -1.23
C TYR A 119 -6.91 -1.53 -2.61
N VAL A 120 -7.14 -2.35 -3.63
CA VAL A 120 -7.74 -1.90 -4.88
C VAL A 120 -9.18 -1.51 -4.59
N LEU A 121 -9.56 -0.27 -4.88
CA LEU A 121 -10.86 0.28 -4.49
C LEU A 121 -11.94 0.08 -5.54
N GLU A 122 -11.56 0.14 -6.82
CA GLU A 122 -12.45 -0.04 -7.98
C GLU A 122 -11.64 -0.42 -9.22
N TYR A 123 -12.33 -0.83 -10.27
CA TYR A 123 -11.73 -1.14 -11.57
C TYR A 123 -12.11 -0.08 -12.59
N ARG A 124 -11.09 0.50 -13.28
CA ARG A 124 -11.27 1.46 -14.35
C ARG A 124 -10.15 1.38 -15.38
N PRO A 125 -10.39 1.75 -16.64
CA PRO A 125 -9.32 1.92 -17.62
C PRO A 125 -8.41 3.09 -17.20
N PHE A 126 -7.14 3.01 -17.55
CA PHE A 126 -6.19 4.12 -17.40
C PHE A 126 -6.59 5.31 -18.28
N HIS A 127 -7.09 4.99 -19.49
CA HIS A 127 -7.62 5.98 -20.42
C HIS A 127 -8.84 5.42 -21.17
N ASP A 128 -9.85 6.28 -21.41
CA ASP A 128 -11.13 5.90 -22.02
C ASP A 128 -11.10 5.80 -23.56
N ARG A 129 -10.02 6.26 -24.20
CA ARG A 129 -9.86 6.26 -25.66
C ARG A 129 -8.57 5.56 -26.08
N TRP A 130 -8.52 5.12 -27.34
CA TRP A 130 -7.28 4.73 -27.99
C TRP A 130 -6.43 5.96 -28.27
N GLY A 131 -5.14 5.88 -28.03
CA GLY A 131 -4.20 6.94 -28.37
C GLY A 131 -2.97 6.91 -27.48
N LEU A 132 -2.06 7.81 -27.78
CA LEU A 132 -0.88 8.10 -26.97
C LEU A 132 -1.35 8.76 -25.66
N VAL A 133 -1.02 8.17 -24.53
CA VAL A 133 -1.46 8.69 -23.25
C VAL A 133 -0.34 8.61 -22.22
N THR A 134 -0.13 9.71 -21.53
CA THR A 134 0.71 9.81 -20.34
C THR A 134 -0.18 9.96 -19.11
N TRP A 135 0.42 9.94 -17.93
CA TRP A 135 -0.33 10.25 -16.71
C TRP A 135 -1.03 11.61 -16.80
N GLU A 136 -0.31 12.63 -17.29
CA GLU A 136 -0.82 13.99 -17.45
C GLU A 136 -2.14 14.05 -18.22
N SER A 137 -2.25 13.30 -19.33
CA SER A 137 -3.39 13.33 -20.25
C SER A 137 -4.46 12.29 -19.94
N SER A 138 -4.21 11.35 -19.00
CA SER A 138 -5.09 10.21 -18.74
C SER A 138 -6.46 10.63 -18.19
N SER A 139 -7.51 9.91 -18.60
CA SER A 139 -8.84 10.07 -18.02
C SER A 139 -8.91 9.63 -16.57
N LEU A 140 -8.08 8.64 -16.18
CA LEU A 140 -7.99 8.18 -14.81
C LEU A 140 -7.47 9.26 -13.85
N ARG A 141 -6.43 10.01 -14.24
CA ARG A 141 -5.95 11.16 -13.46
C ARG A 141 -7.05 12.19 -13.24
N ARG A 142 -7.78 12.56 -14.30
CA ARG A 142 -8.91 13.50 -14.20
C ARG A 142 -9.97 13.02 -13.24
N TYR A 143 -10.37 11.75 -13.38
CA TYR A 143 -11.33 11.10 -12.50
C TYR A 143 -10.87 11.16 -11.03
N LEU A 144 -9.63 10.76 -10.74
CA LEU A 144 -9.08 10.74 -9.39
C LEU A 144 -9.04 12.13 -8.74
N ASN A 145 -8.75 13.18 -9.52
CA ASN A 145 -8.63 14.54 -9.00
C ASN A 145 -9.93 15.36 -9.07
N LYS A 146 -11.03 14.76 -9.51
CA LYS A 146 -12.35 15.39 -9.57
C LYS A 146 -13.40 14.49 -8.93
N GLU A 147 -14.01 13.59 -9.67
CA GLU A 147 -15.16 12.79 -9.24
C GLU A 147 -14.83 11.94 -8.01
N PHE A 148 -13.69 11.23 -8.03
CA PHE A 148 -13.25 10.42 -6.90
C PHE A 148 -12.93 11.29 -5.67
N LEU A 149 -12.17 12.38 -5.85
CA LEU A 149 -11.80 13.27 -4.77
C LEU A 149 -13.04 13.89 -4.09
N GLU A 150 -14.07 14.26 -4.85
CA GLU A 150 -15.31 14.82 -4.32
C GLU A 150 -16.19 13.77 -3.64
N ALA A 151 -16.25 12.56 -4.20
CA ALA A 151 -17.08 11.48 -3.68
C ALA A 151 -16.47 10.77 -2.48
N ALA A 152 -15.14 10.64 -2.42
CA ALA A 152 -14.45 9.86 -1.40
C ALA A 152 -14.07 10.65 -0.14
N PHE A 153 -13.98 11.97 -0.22
CA PHE A 153 -13.49 12.80 0.88
C PHE A 153 -14.43 13.98 1.18
N SER A 154 -14.71 14.19 2.46
CA SER A 154 -15.38 15.39 2.94
C SER A 154 -14.56 16.65 2.60
N GLU A 155 -15.17 17.82 2.68
CA GLU A 155 -14.47 19.09 2.43
C GLU A 155 -13.27 19.28 3.37
N GLN A 156 -13.41 18.97 4.63
CA GLN A 156 -12.33 19.06 5.61
C GLN A 156 -11.17 18.11 5.26
N GLU A 157 -11.47 16.86 4.91
CA GLU A 157 -10.45 15.89 4.47
C GLU A 157 -9.76 16.34 3.18
N ARG A 158 -10.51 16.88 2.21
CA ARG A 158 -9.90 17.45 0.99
C ARG A 158 -8.93 18.61 1.28
N HIS A 159 -9.17 19.39 2.35
CA HIS A 159 -8.25 20.46 2.78
C HIS A 159 -6.98 19.89 3.45
N SER A 160 -7.07 18.77 4.13
CA SER A 160 -5.92 18.07 4.71
C SER A 160 -5.05 17.36 3.66
N LEU A 161 -5.58 17.10 2.44
CA LEU A 161 -4.78 16.56 1.35
C LEU A 161 -3.92 17.64 0.70
N ALA A 162 -2.61 17.41 0.66
CA ALA A 162 -1.68 18.29 -0.04
C ALA A 162 -1.77 18.11 -1.56
N LYS A 163 -1.80 19.21 -2.30
CA LYS A 163 -1.58 19.19 -3.75
C LYS A 163 -0.09 19.07 -4.00
N ALA A 164 0.37 17.89 -4.37
CA ALA A 164 1.79 17.56 -4.50
C ALA A 164 2.25 17.61 -5.96
N LEU A 165 3.53 17.91 -6.17
CA LEU A 165 4.19 17.68 -7.45
C LEU A 165 4.37 16.17 -7.65
N VAL A 166 3.75 15.64 -8.69
CA VAL A 166 3.84 14.24 -9.12
C VAL A 166 4.77 14.19 -10.33
N ARG A 167 5.94 13.60 -10.13
CA ARG A 167 6.97 13.51 -11.16
C ARG A 167 6.57 12.58 -12.29
N ALA A 168 6.88 12.96 -13.50
CA ALA A 168 6.81 12.09 -14.67
C ALA A 168 8.10 11.24 -14.75
N ASP A 169 8.25 10.30 -13.81
CA ASP A 169 9.42 9.43 -13.76
C ASP A 169 9.47 8.54 -15.00
N GLU A 170 10.66 8.43 -15.59
CA GLU A 170 10.93 7.44 -16.63
C GLU A 170 10.67 6.03 -16.08
N ASN A 171 10.13 5.16 -16.94
CA ASN A 171 10.01 3.75 -16.57
C ASN A 171 11.37 3.07 -16.80
N PRO A 172 12.05 2.57 -15.76
CA PRO A 172 13.39 1.99 -15.91
C PRO A 172 13.45 0.74 -16.81
N MET A 173 12.29 0.20 -17.19
CA MET A 173 12.18 -0.99 -18.02
C MET A 173 11.84 -0.70 -19.49
N CYS A 174 11.58 0.56 -19.86
CA CYS A 174 11.27 0.95 -21.23
C CYS A 174 11.54 2.46 -21.45
N ASN A 175 11.76 2.85 -22.71
CA ASN A 175 12.09 4.24 -23.09
C ASN A 175 10.87 5.04 -23.58
N THR A 176 9.69 4.73 -23.10
CA THR A 176 8.48 5.47 -23.48
C THR A 176 8.41 6.78 -22.72
N ASP A 177 8.12 7.87 -23.42
CA ASP A 177 8.00 9.22 -22.85
C ASP A 177 6.95 9.23 -21.71
N PRO A 178 7.32 9.61 -20.48
CA PRO A 178 6.39 9.70 -19.35
C PRO A 178 5.49 10.96 -19.40
N GLY A 179 5.75 11.90 -20.29
CA GLY A 179 5.07 13.20 -20.37
C GLY A 179 5.61 14.21 -19.36
N ASN A 180 4.74 15.09 -18.88
CA ASN A 180 5.12 16.18 -17.98
C ASN A 180 4.75 15.89 -16.51
N ASP A 181 5.48 16.52 -15.60
CA ASP A 181 5.13 16.58 -14.18
C ASP A 181 3.73 17.17 -13.99
N THR A 182 2.99 16.66 -13.01
CA THR A 182 1.65 17.16 -12.69
C THR A 182 1.55 17.65 -11.25
N LYS A 183 0.48 18.35 -10.92
CA LYS A 183 0.15 18.71 -9.53
C LYS A 183 -1.20 18.12 -9.18
N ASP A 184 -1.17 17.08 -8.33
CA ASP A 184 -2.33 16.28 -8.01
C ASP A 184 -2.52 16.15 -6.49
N LYS A 185 -3.76 15.98 -6.03
CA LYS A 185 -4.08 15.58 -4.66
C LYS A 185 -4.15 14.05 -4.55
N VAL A 186 -4.68 13.39 -5.59
CA VAL A 186 -4.81 11.94 -5.67
C VAL A 186 -4.07 11.46 -6.92
N PHE A 187 -3.18 10.49 -6.77
CA PHE A 187 -2.35 9.99 -7.86
C PHE A 187 -2.09 8.50 -7.72
N LEU A 188 -1.46 7.88 -8.71
CA LEU A 188 -0.94 6.52 -8.64
C LEU A 188 0.57 6.55 -8.41
N LEU A 189 1.14 5.52 -7.82
CA LEU A 189 2.60 5.38 -7.75
C LEU A 189 3.19 5.20 -9.15
N SER A 190 4.42 5.69 -9.37
CA SER A 190 5.26 5.27 -10.51
C SER A 190 5.89 3.90 -10.27
N VAL A 191 6.49 3.30 -11.30
CA VAL A 191 7.33 2.10 -11.16
C VAL A 191 8.47 2.36 -10.17
N VAL A 192 9.14 3.51 -10.28
CA VAL A 192 10.25 3.90 -9.39
C VAL A 192 9.79 4.00 -7.93
N GLU A 193 8.64 4.62 -7.68
CA GLU A 193 8.09 4.71 -6.33
C GLU A 193 7.63 3.35 -5.80
N ALA A 194 6.99 2.54 -6.64
CA ALA A 194 6.59 1.19 -6.26
C ALA A 194 7.79 0.29 -5.95
N GLN A 195 8.93 0.45 -6.64
CA GLN A 195 10.18 -0.22 -6.30
C GLN A 195 10.78 0.31 -4.98
N LYS A 196 10.74 1.63 -4.77
CA LYS A 196 11.25 2.26 -3.54
C LYS A 196 10.53 1.77 -2.29
N TYR A 197 9.21 1.68 -2.33
CA TYR A 197 8.40 1.34 -1.15
C TYR A 197 8.14 -0.16 -0.99
N PHE A 198 8.27 -0.93 -2.07
CA PHE A 198 8.01 -2.36 -2.08
C PHE A 198 9.12 -3.07 -2.87
N ASN A 199 10.19 -3.42 -2.19
CA ASN A 199 11.38 -4.04 -2.79
C ASN A 199 11.16 -5.45 -3.36
N VAL A 200 10.14 -6.18 -2.89
CA VAL A 200 9.82 -7.54 -3.36
C VAL A 200 8.39 -7.64 -3.92
N ASN A 201 8.19 -8.58 -4.85
CA ASN A 201 6.90 -8.80 -5.51
C ASN A 201 5.77 -9.03 -4.51
N HIS A 202 6.02 -9.84 -3.49
CA HIS A 202 5.02 -10.18 -2.49
C HIS A 202 4.40 -8.95 -1.83
N ASN A 203 5.20 -7.93 -1.53
CA ASN A 203 4.74 -6.72 -0.85
C ASN A 203 3.94 -5.78 -1.76
N ARG A 204 4.04 -5.96 -3.09
CA ARG A 204 3.23 -5.24 -4.08
C ARG A 204 1.86 -5.86 -4.32
N LYS A 205 1.65 -7.14 -3.93
CA LYS A 205 0.33 -7.79 -4.05
C LYS A 205 -0.72 -6.95 -3.33
N CYS A 206 -1.87 -6.79 -3.94
CA CYS A 206 -2.94 -6.00 -3.37
C CYS A 206 -4.29 -6.67 -3.58
N PRO A 207 -5.03 -6.98 -2.51
CA PRO A 207 -6.38 -7.50 -2.66
C PRO A 207 -7.35 -6.40 -3.11
N TYR A 208 -8.41 -6.81 -3.81
CA TYR A 208 -9.55 -5.95 -4.08
C TYR A 208 -10.41 -5.79 -2.83
N TYR A 209 -10.95 -4.61 -2.61
CA TYR A 209 -11.88 -4.36 -1.53
C TYR A 209 -13.27 -4.94 -1.88
N LEU A 210 -13.67 -5.98 -1.16
CA LEU A 210 -14.95 -6.67 -1.34
C LEU A 210 -15.94 -6.42 -0.17
N GLY A 211 -15.67 -5.40 0.64
CA GLY A 211 -16.39 -5.21 1.90
C GLY A 211 -15.94 -6.22 2.98
N ARG A 212 -16.64 -6.23 4.13
CA ARG A 212 -16.27 -7.08 5.28
C ARG A 212 -16.56 -8.58 5.08
N ARG A 213 -17.02 -9.01 3.89
CA ARG A 213 -17.60 -10.35 3.70
C ARG A 213 -16.62 -11.42 3.22
N GLU A 214 -15.44 -11.08 2.73
CA GLU A 214 -14.47 -12.10 2.30
C GLU A 214 -13.29 -12.23 3.26
N GLN A 215 -13.12 -13.46 3.78
CA GLN A 215 -12.02 -13.80 4.70
C GLN A 215 -10.67 -14.00 3.99
N ASN A 216 -10.66 -14.12 2.65
CA ASN A 216 -9.43 -14.34 1.86
C ASN A 216 -9.55 -13.71 0.46
N PRO A 217 -9.46 -12.37 0.33
CA PRO A 217 -9.60 -11.71 -0.96
C PRO A 217 -8.43 -12.08 -1.88
N ARG A 218 -8.76 -12.44 -3.13
CA ARG A 218 -7.74 -12.69 -4.17
C ARG A 218 -6.99 -11.40 -4.46
N SER A 219 -5.69 -11.51 -4.76
CA SER A 219 -4.90 -10.38 -5.24
C SER A 219 -5.45 -9.87 -6.58
N SER A 220 -5.49 -8.56 -6.74
CA SER A 220 -5.86 -7.89 -7.99
C SER A 220 -4.65 -7.22 -8.59
N TRP A 221 -4.57 -7.16 -9.91
CA TRP A 221 -3.60 -6.31 -10.57
C TRP A 221 -4.07 -4.84 -10.53
N TRP A 222 -3.13 -3.89 -10.52
CA TRP A 222 -3.44 -2.48 -10.36
C TRP A 222 -2.50 -1.57 -11.16
N TRP A 223 -3.04 -0.41 -11.58
CA TRP A 223 -2.33 0.57 -12.38
C TRP A 223 -1.22 1.28 -11.62
N LEU A 224 -0.11 1.52 -12.33
CA LEU A 224 0.89 2.53 -12.01
C LEU A 224 0.76 3.70 -12.98
N ARG A 225 1.31 4.87 -12.61
CA ARG A 225 1.22 6.05 -13.50
C ARG A 225 2.30 6.06 -14.60
N SER A 226 3.35 5.26 -14.49
CA SER A 226 4.41 5.16 -15.49
C SER A 226 3.91 4.60 -16.81
N PRO A 227 4.49 5.03 -17.96
CA PRO A 227 4.14 4.47 -19.25
C PRO A 227 4.53 2.99 -19.36
N GLY A 228 3.91 2.25 -20.26
CA GLY A 228 4.30 0.90 -20.65
C GLY A 228 5.30 0.90 -21.82
N PHE A 229 5.37 -0.21 -22.58
CA PHE A 229 6.28 -0.35 -23.72
C PHE A 229 6.03 0.65 -24.85
N ASN A 230 4.82 1.18 -24.94
CA ASN A 230 4.42 2.21 -25.87
C ASN A 230 3.31 3.04 -25.25
N GLU A 231 2.92 4.09 -25.92
CA GLU A 231 1.97 5.06 -25.42
C GLU A 231 0.52 4.53 -25.33
N ALA A 232 0.24 3.34 -25.87
CA ALA A 232 -1.04 2.64 -25.72
C ALA A 232 -1.08 1.71 -24.49
N ASN A 233 0.04 1.62 -23.75
CA ASN A 233 0.18 0.82 -22.54
C ASN A 233 0.54 1.70 -21.34
N ALA A 234 0.05 1.33 -20.17
CA ALA A 234 0.53 1.83 -18.89
C ALA A 234 1.12 0.69 -18.05
N ALA A 235 2.07 1.04 -17.19
CA ALA A 235 2.63 0.08 -16.26
C ALA A 235 1.59 -0.34 -15.22
N SER A 236 1.71 -1.55 -14.73
CA SER A 236 0.83 -2.13 -13.73
C SER A 236 1.62 -3.08 -12.82
N VAL A 237 1.03 -3.42 -11.68
CA VAL A 237 1.47 -4.51 -10.83
C VAL A 237 0.51 -5.68 -11.03
N GLY A 238 1.02 -6.85 -11.34
CA GLY A 238 0.25 -8.07 -11.53
C GLY A 238 -0.28 -8.65 -10.21
N GLU A 239 -1.15 -9.65 -10.32
CA GLU A 239 -1.70 -10.38 -9.15
C GLU A 239 -0.61 -11.06 -8.32
N ASP A 240 0.51 -11.42 -8.95
CA ASP A 240 1.71 -11.99 -8.33
C ASP A 240 2.65 -10.93 -7.74
N GLY A 241 2.35 -9.64 -7.95
CA GLY A 241 3.17 -8.50 -7.52
C GLY A 241 4.28 -8.12 -8.49
N SER A 242 4.45 -8.81 -9.62
CA SER A 242 5.41 -8.44 -10.66
C SER A 242 5.00 -7.17 -11.40
N PHE A 243 5.97 -6.44 -11.94
CA PHE A 243 5.67 -5.33 -12.85
C PHE A 243 5.25 -5.88 -14.20
N GLN A 244 4.17 -5.33 -14.72
CA GLN A 244 3.55 -5.71 -15.99
C GLN A 244 3.13 -4.46 -16.76
N TYR A 245 2.57 -4.67 -17.94
CA TYR A 245 2.04 -3.62 -18.80
C TYR A 245 0.69 -4.06 -19.35
N SER A 246 -0.25 -3.14 -19.32
CA SER A 246 -1.60 -3.41 -19.79
C SER A 246 -2.06 -2.31 -20.74
N TYR A 247 -2.92 -2.66 -21.68
CA TYR A 247 -3.53 -1.68 -22.57
C TYR A 247 -4.31 -0.64 -21.75
N VAL A 248 -4.10 0.63 -22.04
CA VAL A 248 -4.71 1.75 -21.30
C VAL A 248 -6.23 1.69 -21.21
N ARG A 249 -6.89 0.97 -22.12
CA ARG A 249 -8.33 0.76 -22.13
C ARG A 249 -8.80 -0.49 -21.38
N ASP A 250 -7.92 -1.24 -20.75
CA ASP A 250 -8.37 -2.40 -19.98
C ASP A 250 -9.22 -1.95 -18.79
N VAL A 251 -10.48 -2.30 -18.83
CA VAL A 251 -11.48 -1.94 -17.81
C VAL A 251 -11.30 -2.71 -16.50
N ARG A 252 -10.43 -3.74 -16.48
CA ARG A 252 -10.16 -4.57 -15.32
C ARG A 252 -8.99 -4.03 -14.47
N GLY A 253 -8.40 -2.91 -14.87
CA GLY A 253 -7.30 -2.29 -14.16
C GLY A 253 -7.73 -1.74 -12.81
N GLY A 254 -7.12 -2.26 -11.75
CA GLY A 254 -7.40 -1.85 -10.39
C GLY A 254 -6.86 -0.45 -10.08
N ILE A 255 -7.64 0.33 -9.35
CA ILE A 255 -7.21 1.64 -8.84
C ILE A 255 -6.75 1.48 -7.39
N ARG A 256 -5.48 1.77 -7.16
CA ARG A 256 -4.83 1.84 -5.85
C ARG A 256 -4.24 3.24 -5.66
N PRO A 257 -5.04 4.21 -5.22
CA PRO A 257 -4.61 5.60 -5.17
C PRO A 257 -3.64 5.89 -4.03
N ALA A 258 -2.83 6.95 -4.23
CA ALA A 258 -1.95 7.54 -3.24
C ALA A 258 -2.31 9.00 -3.01
N VAL A 259 -2.07 9.50 -1.79
CA VAL A 259 -2.29 10.90 -1.38
C VAL A 259 -1.19 11.36 -0.44
N TRP A 260 -0.90 12.64 -0.41
CA TRP A 260 -0.12 13.27 0.65
C TRP A 260 -1.05 13.90 1.68
N LEU A 261 -1.06 13.37 2.90
CA LEU A 261 -1.78 13.94 4.04
C LEU A 261 -0.89 14.98 4.72
N LYS A 262 -1.37 16.19 4.93
CA LYS A 262 -0.69 17.20 5.75
C LYS A 262 -0.69 16.77 7.22
N LEU A 263 0.44 16.89 7.87
CA LEU A 263 0.60 16.73 9.32
C LEU A 263 0.60 18.14 9.92
N ASN A 264 -0.24 18.34 10.93
CA ASN A 264 -0.36 19.64 11.62
C ASN A 264 0.88 19.90 12.50
#